data_b273ea39cd63f107ea8dd30f26b5d783
#
_entry.id   b273ea39cd63f107ea8dd30f26b5d783
#
_cell.length_a   1.000
_cell.length_b   1.000
_cell.length_c   1.000
_cell.angle_alpha   90.00
_cell.angle_beta   90.00
_cell.angle_gamma   90.00
#
_symmetry.space_group_name_H-M   'P 1'
#
loop_
_entity.id
_entity.type
_entity.pdbx_description
1 polymer ?
#
loop_
_entity_poly.entity_id
_entity_poly.type
_entity_poly.pdbx_seq_one_letter_code
_entity_poly.pdbx_strand_id
1 'polypeptide(L)'
;KNGRYEVAYICDVNKEARDCAAKLSPSSTIVADEQIVFEDPKVQVVALCTLANLRKEQIDKAVRYGKHIISEKPVADTVEREWDVVRTTENSNVLSTVNLYLRNSWYHETMKRFIDEGELGELAIIRVCHMTPGLAPGEGHEYEGPCFHDCGMHYVDIARWYAGSEFSTWHAQGMRMWDYKDPWWVQCHGTFQNGVVFDITQGFVYGQLSKDQTHNSYIDLIGTKGIVRMSHDFKTAVVDLHGVTRTERIERPFGGKNIDVLIDRFADSIEKGRLDRRLPTLRDSAVASEYAKRFLDDSRRNRLPSIGDNQTLEQIKERRRNMTNGYGLLHVRKKIDISTPII
;
A
#
# COMPACT_ATOMS: atom_id res chain seq x y z
N LYS A 1 -16.81 8.00 11.55
CA LYS A 1 -16.38 7.77 12.95
C LYS A 1 -16.57 6.28 13.23
N ASN A 2 -15.47 5.57 13.49
CA ASN A 2 -15.53 4.20 13.95
C ASN A 2 -15.86 4.22 15.45
N GLY A 3 -16.99 3.67 15.85
CA GLY A 3 -17.48 3.68 17.24
C GLY A 3 -16.70 2.77 18.20
N ARG A 4 -15.69 2.05 17.70
CA ARG A 4 -14.89 1.11 18.48
C ARG A 4 -13.59 1.73 19.04
N TYR A 5 -13.22 2.91 18.55
CA TYR A 5 -12.04 3.66 19.00
C TYR A 5 -12.43 5.06 19.43
N GLU A 6 -11.80 5.51 20.48
CA GLU A 6 -11.75 6.90 20.90
C GLU A 6 -10.39 7.47 20.51
N VAL A 7 -10.35 8.57 19.77
CA VAL A 7 -9.12 9.27 19.42
C VAL A 7 -8.75 10.19 20.58
N ALA A 8 -7.97 9.67 21.53
CA ALA A 8 -7.54 10.43 22.72
C ALA A 8 -6.56 11.55 22.37
N TYR A 9 -5.62 11.26 21.48
CA TYR A 9 -4.57 12.20 21.06
C TYR A 9 -4.42 12.26 19.56
N ILE A 10 -4.04 13.45 19.04
CA ILE A 10 -3.46 13.61 17.71
C ILE A 10 -2.13 14.36 17.89
N CYS A 11 -1.04 13.72 17.43
CA CYS A 11 0.30 14.25 17.55
C CYS A 11 0.88 14.58 16.18
N ASP A 12 1.36 15.80 16.01
CA ASP A 12 2.12 16.21 14.82
C ASP A 12 3.10 17.33 15.21
N VAL A 13 4.31 17.31 14.66
CA VAL A 13 5.31 18.37 14.85
C VAL A 13 4.95 19.65 14.10
N ASN A 14 4.14 19.54 13.03
CA ASN A 14 3.71 20.66 12.22
C ASN A 14 2.51 21.37 12.89
N LYS A 15 2.65 22.67 13.14
CA LYS A 15 1.58 23.47 13.77
C LYS A 15 0.31 23.53 12.92
N GLU A 16 0.44 23.70 11.61
CA GLU A 16 -0.72 23.79 10.71
C GLU A 16 -1.51 22.49 10.69
N ALA A 17 -0.80 21.33 10.70
CA ALA A 17 -1.43 20.02 10.81
C ALA A 17 -2.20 19.89 12.14
N ARG A 18 -1.60 20.34 13.27
CA ARG A 18 -2.28 20.34 14.57
C ARG A 18 -3.52 21.26 14.57
N ASP A 19 -3.43 22.46 14.00
CA ASP A 19 -4.56 23.39 13.91
C ASP A 19 -5.71 22.82 13.09
N CYS A 20 -5.40 22.01 12.07
CA CYS A 20 -6.37 21.27 11.28
C CYS A 20 -6.98 20.11 12.07
N ALA A 21 -6.15 19.32 12.74
CA ALA A 21 -6.58 18.20 13.57
C ALA A 21 -7.54 18.63 14.68
N ALA A 22 -7.29 19.77 15.31
CA ALA A 22 -8.16 20.34 16.35
C ALA A 22 -9.58 20.63 15.83
N LYS A 23 -9.71 21.02 14.56
CA LYS A 23 -11.02 21.24 13.93
C LYS A 23 -11.74 19.94 13.56
N LEU A 24 -10.97 18.92 13.16
CA LEU A 24 -11.50 17.61 12.73
C LEU A 24 -11.92 16.74 13.92
N SER A 25 -11.19 16.82 15.02
CA SER A 25 -11.43 16.04 16.23
C SER A 25 -11.38 16.92 17.50
N PRO A 26 -12.45 17.71 17.73
CA PRO A 26 -12.47 18.66 18.88
C PRO A 26 -12.40 17.98 20.25
N SER A 27 -12.70 16.69 20.32
CA SER A 27 -12.62 15.90 21.55
C SER A 27 -11.24 15.36 21.86
N SER A 28 -10.31 15.39 20.90
CA SER A 28 -8.96 14.88 21.06
C SER A 28 -8.01 15.91 21.65
N THR A 29 -7.04 15.45 22.43
CA THR A 29 -5.93 16.29 22.89
C THR A 29 -4.89 16.41 21.79
N ILE A 30 -4.60 17.64 21.36
CA ILE A 30 -3.64 17.90 20.28
C ILE A 30 -2.28 18.22 20.89
N VAL A 31 -1.25 17.44 20.53
CA VAL A 31 0.11 17.57 21.09
C VAL A 31 1.16 17.67 19.99
N ALA A 32 2.34 18.21 20.34
CA ALA A 32 3.51 18.27 19.47
C ALA A 32 4.56 17.21 19.83
N ASP A 33 4.52 16.73 21.05
CA ASP A 33 5.46 15.75 21.61
C ASP A 33 4.78 14.39 21.71
N GLU A 34 5.31 13.44 20.96
CA GLU A 34 4.79 12.05 20.95
C GLU A 34 5.01 11.33 22.27
N GLN A 35 5.97 11.76 23.11
CA GLN A 35 6.25 11.14 24.41
C GLN A 35 5.01 11.16 25.32
N ILE A 36 4.24 12.24 25.27
CA ILE A 36 2.98 12.40 26.02
C ILE A 36 2.00 11.27 25.66
N VAL A 37 1.95 10.90 24.38
CA VAL A 37 1.04 9.84 23.88
C VAL A 37 1.50 8.46 24.36
N PHE A 38 2.81 8.19 24.26
CA PHE A 38 3.34 6.89 24.64
C PHE A 38 3.28 6.64 26.16
N GLU A 39 3.48 7.68 26.97
CA GLU A 39 3.46 7.59 28.43
C GLU A 39 2.06 7.48 29.04
N ASP A 40 1.01 7.91 28.34
CA ASP A 40 -0.35 7.79 28.87
C ASP A 40 -0.81 6.32 28.91
N PRO A 41 -1.04 5.74 30.14
CA PRO A 41 -1.46 4.36 30.26
C PRO A 41 -2.86 4.08 29.69
N LYS A 42 -3.67 5.10 29.42
CA LYS A 42 -5.02 4.95 28.83
C LYS A 42 -4.94 4.73 27.32
N VAL A 43 -3.86 5.12 26.67
CA VAL A 43 -3.64 4.87 25.23
C VAL A 43 -3.31 3.39 25.05
N GLN A 44 -4.17 2.66 24.34
CA GLN A 44 -3.98 1.24 24.06
C GLN A 44 -3.34 0.99 22.69
N VAL A 45 -3.64 1.87 21.73
CA VAL A 45 -3.24 1.73 20.32
C VAL A 45 -2.60 3.02 19.83
N VAL A 46 -1.53 2.90 19.07
CA VAL A 46 -0.93 4.02 18.33
C VAL A 46 -1.04 3.77 16.82
N ALA A 47 -1.49 4.77 16.09
CA ALA A 47 -1.52 4.77 14.63
C ALA A 47 -0.36 5.63 14.09
N LEU A 48 0.61 4.98 13.45
CA LEU A 48 1.86 5.61 12.99
C LEU A 48 1.72 6.00 11.51
N CYS A 49 1.32 7.24 11.27
CA CYS A 49 1.15 7.83 9.94
C CYS A 49 2.30 8.76 9.55
N THR A 50 3.43 8.67 10.23
CA THR A 50 4.64 9.45 10.01
C THR A 50 5.43 8.97 8.80
N LEU A 51 6.53 9.64 8.46
CA LEU A 51 7.44 9.22 7.40
C LEU A 51 8.22 7.97 7.82
N ALA A 52 8.63 7.17 6.84
CA ALA A 52 9.28 5.87 7.03
C ALA A 52 10.54 5.92 7.93
N ASN A 53 11.31 7.01 7.83
CA ASN A 53 12.53 7.21 8.62
C ASN A 53 12.30 7.40 10.14
N LEU A 54 11.06 7.66 10.56
CA LEU A 54 10.70 7.86 11.97
C LEU A 54 10.00 6.62 12.57
N ARG A 55 9.42 5.77 11.74
CA ARG A 55 8.53 4.68 12.20
C ARG A 55 9.22 3.66 13.08
N LYS A 56 10.49 3.31 12.77
CA LYS A 56 11.22 2.33 13.58
C LYS A 56 11.31 2.74 15.04
N GLU A 57 11.76 3.95 15.31
CA GLU A 57 11.89 4.47 16.67
C GLU A 57 10.54 4.58 17.38
N GLN A 58 9.50 4.93 16.64
CA GLN A 58 8.13 4.99 17.16
C GLN A 58 7.56 3.60 17.48
N ILE A 59 7.85 2.59 16.64
CA ILE A 59 7.49 1.21 16.91
C ILE A 59 8.22 0.66 18.13
N ASP A 60 9.52 0.93 18.24
CA ASP A 60 10.30 0.54 19.41
C ASP A 60 9.75 1.16 20.72
N LYS A 61 9.32 2.44 20.65
CA LYS A 61 8.63 3.11 21.76
C LYS A 61 7.29 2.43 22.07
N ALA A 62 6.47 2.18 21.05
CA ALA A 62 5.17 1.53 21.22
C ALA A 62 5.32 0.17 21.92
N VAL A 63 6.27 -0.66 21.49
CA VAL A 63 6.57 -1.93 22.14
C VAL A 63 7.01 -1.73 23.60
N ARG A 64 7.91 -0.78 23.86
CA ARG A 64 8.39 -0.47 25.22
C ARG A 64 7.28 -0.06 26.17
N TYR A 65 6.31 0.72 25.67
CA TYR A 65 5.17 1.19 26.46
C TYR A 65 3.93 0.27 26.37
N GLY A 66 4.07 -0.90 25.73
CA GLY A 66 2.99 -1.89 25.64
C GLY A 66 1.80 -1.45 24.78
N LYS A 67 2.01 -0.56 23.78
CA LYS A 67 0.96 -0.07 22.91
C LYS A 67 0.82 -0.96 21.68
N HIS A 68 -0.40 -1.33 21.32
CA HIS A 68 -0.69 -1.98 20.04
C HIS A 68 -0.45 -1.00 18.87
N ILE A 69 -0.15 -1.53 17.69
CA ILE A 69 0.39 -0.72 16.59
C ILE A 69 -0.42 -0.91 15.31
N ILE A 70 -0.87 0.19 14.73
CA ILE A 70 -1.26 0.29 13.32
C ILE A 70 -0.20 1.16 12.64
N SER A 71 0.49 0.64 11.62
CA SER A 71 1.55 1.39 10.93
C SER A 71 1.21 1.64 9.48
N GLU A 72 1.61 2.79 8.95
CA GLU A 72 1.77 2.97 7.52
C GLU A 72 2.97 2.16 7.00
N LYS A 73 2.94 1.87 5.72
CA LYS A 73 4.02 1.21 4.96
C LYS A 73 4.99 2.27 4.35
N PRO A 74 6.26 1.90 4.07
CA PRO A 74 7.01 0.79 4.67
C PRO A 74 7.23 1.03 6.16
N VAL A 75 7.45 0.00 6.95
CA VAL A 75 7.54 0.14 8.41
C VAL A 75 8.85 0.75 8.89
N ALA A 76 9.82 0.93 8.01
CA ALA A 76 11.03 1.74 8.18
C ALA A 76 11.58 2.18 6.82
N ASP A 77 12.62 2.98 6.82
CA ASP A 77 13.23 3.57 5.61
C ASP A 77 14.29 2.69 4.93
N THR A 78 14.74 1.64 5.60
CA THR A 78 15.66 0.64 5.02
C THR A 78 15.22 -0.78 5.32
N VAL A 79 15.59 -1.72 4.45
CA VAL A 79 15.26 -3.15 4.60
C VAL A 79 15.79 -3.69 5.92
N GLU A 80 16.99 -3.33 6.30
CA GLU A 80 17.62 -3.77 7.56
C GLU A 80 16.81 -3.30 8.76
N ARG A 81 16.37 -2.04 8.77
CA ARG A 81 15.55 -1.46 9.84
C ARG A 81 14.14 -2.04 9.85
N GLU A 82 13.57 -2.37 8.69
CA GLU A 82 12.28 -3.08 8.64
C GLU A 82 12.38 -4.47 9.29
N TRP A 83 13.46 -5.21 9.04
CA TRP A 83 13.67 -6.49 9.71
C TRP A 83 13.98 -6.34 11.21
N ASP A 84 14.60 -5.23 11.66
CA ASP A 84 14.71 -4.91 13.09
C ASP A 84 13.33 -4.71 13.72
N VAL A 85 12.44 -3.97 13.05
CA VAL A 85 11.04 -3.77 13.48
C VAL A 85 10.33 -5.12 13.61
N VAL A 86 10.47 -6.02 12.64
CA VAL A 86 9.88 -7.36 12.69
C VAL A 86 10.38 -8.11 13.91
N ARG A 87 11.71 -8.14 14.16
CA ARG A 87 12.28 -8.82 15.33
C ARG A 87 11.77 -8.25 16.63
N THR A 88 11.69 -6.92 16.75
CA THR A 88 11.20 -6.25 17.97
C THR A 88 9.72 -6.59 18.23
N THR A 89 8.88 -6.53 17.22
CA THR A 89 7.44 -6.75 17.40
C THR A 89 7.07 -8.22 17.61
N GLU A 90 7.72 -9.15 16.90
CA GLU A 90 7.46 -10.59 17.07
C GLU A 90 7.95 -11.15 18.43
N ASN A 91 8.93 -10.49 19.06
CA ASN A 91 9.38 -10.83 20.40
C ASN A 91 8.64 -10.07 21.52
N SER A 92 7.52 -9.44 21.19
CA SER A 92 6.72 -8.65 22.13
C SER A 92 5.31 -9.21 22.31
N ASN A 93 4.60 -8.70 23.31
CA ASN A 93 3.19 -9.03 23.55
C ASN A 93 2.22 -8.04 22.88
N VAL A 94 2.71 -7.08 22.09
CA VAL A 94 1.85 -6.12 21.40
C VAL A 94 1.35 -6.69 20.09
N LEU A 95 0.08 -6.45 19.79
CA LEU A 95 -0.46 -6.74 18.47
C LEU A 95 -0.09 -5.60 17.51
N SER A 96 0.26 -5.95 16.28
CA SER A 96 0.65 -4.98 15.27
C SER A 96 0.12 -5.35 13.90
N THR A 97 -0.26 -4.34 13.11
CA THR A 97 -0.67 -4.49 11.71
C THR A 97 -0.15 -3.31 10.89
N VAL A 98 -0.11 -3.47 9.57
CA VAL A 98 0.37 -2.44 8.64
C VAL A 98 -0.66 -2.19 7.54
N ASN A 99 -0.69 -0.96 7.02
CA ASN A 99 -1.61 -0.56 5.97
C ASN A 99 -1.16 -1.06 4.57
N LEU A 100 -1.16 -2.37 4.36
CA LEU A 100 -1.11 -2.97 3.03
C LEU A 100 -2.55 -3.13 2.50
N TYR A 101 -3.15 -2.01 2.14
CA TYR A 101 -4.58 -1.81 1.97
C TYR A 101 -5.25 -2.75 0.95
N LEU A 102 -4.51 -3.28 -0.02
CA LEU A 102 -5.08 -4.19 -1.02
C LEU A 102 -5.68 -5.44 -0.37
N ARG A 103 -5.06 -5.98 0.68
CA ARG A 103 -5.58 -7.16 1.39
C ARG A 103 -6.95 -6.92 2.06
N ASN A 104 -7.31 -5.66 2.34
CA ASN A 104 -8.58 -5.29 2.96
C ASN A 104 -9.64 -4.84 1.94
N SER A 105 -9.31 -4.85 0.64
CA SER A 105 -10.24 -4.47 -0.42
C SER A 105 -11.20 -5.61 -0.73
N TRP A 106 -12.49 -5.33 -0.81
CA TRP A 106 -13.52 -6.35 -1.05
C TRP A 106 -13.24 -7.20 -2.30
N TYR A 107 -12.69 -6.60 -3.35
CA TYR A 107 -12.38 -7.28 -4.59
C TYR A 107 -11.20 -8.24 -4.45
N HIS A 108 -10.16 -7.88 -3.74
CA HIS A 108 -9.02 -8.77 -3.49
C HIS A 108 -9.39 -9.90 -2.54
N GLU A 109 -10.20 -9.64 -1.50
CA GLU A 109 -10.73 -10.68 -0.63
C GLU A 109 -11.64 -11.66 -1.40
N THR A 110 -12.44 -11.14 -2.33
CA THR A 110 -13.29 -11.99 -3.20
C THR A 110 -12.42 -12.90 -4.07
N MET A 111 -11.37 -12.39 -4.70
CA MET A 111 -10.45 -13.19 -5.48
C MET A 111 -9.75 -14.27 -4.64
N LYS A 112 -9.28 -13.89 -3.43
CA LYS A 112 -8.64 -14.84 -2.51
C LYS A 112 -9.62 -15.92 -2.06
N ARG A 113 -10.87 -15.56 -1.78
CA ARG A 113 -11.94 -16.53 -1.46
C ARG A 113 -12.14 -17.52 -2.60
N PHE A 114 -12.13 -17.12 -3.86
CA PHE A 114 -12.28 -18.02 -5.01
C PHE A 114 -11.10 -19.00 -5.14
N ILE A 115 -9.87 -18.58 -4.79
CA ILE A 115 -8.74 -19.50 -4.66
C ILE A 115 -9.03 -20.53 -3.55
N ASP A 116 -9.41 -20.07 -2.38
CA ASP A 116 -9.61 -20.89 -1.18
C ASP A 116 -10.82 -21.86 -1.32
N GLU A 117 -11.83 -21.49 -2.12
CA GLU A 117 -12.96 -22.34 -2.50
C GLU A 117 -12.61 -23.36 -3.57
N GLY A 118 -11.40 -23.30 -4.16
CA GLY A 118 -10.94 -24.22 -5.21
C GLY A 118 -11.52 -23.95 -6.60
N GLU A 119 -12.17 -22.80 -6.81
CA GLU A 119 -12.80 -22.46 -8.10
C GLU A 119 -11.81 -22.35 -9.26
N LEU A 120 -10.53 -22.10 -8.95
CA LEU A 120 -9.48 -22.02 -9.96
C LEU A 120 -8.71 -23.34 -10.14
N GLY A 121 -8.94 -24.33 -9.28
CA GLY A 121 -8.06 -25.50 -9.16
C GLY A 121 -6.72 -25.08 -8.53
N GLU A 122 -5.60 -25.61 -9.02
CA GLU A 122 -4.27 -25.15 -8.60
C GLU A 122 -3.95 -23.82 -9.29
N LEU A 123 -3.56 -22.81 -8.51
CA LEU A 123 -3.14 -21.52 -9.06
C LEU A 123 -1.83 -21.70 -9.84
N ALA A 124 -1.79 -21.21 -11.08
CA ALA A 124 -0.65 -21.37 -11.96
C ALA A 124 0.02 -20.03 -12.31
N ILE A 125 -0.77 -18.99 -12.59
CA ILE A 125 -0.24 -17.70 -13.06
C ILE A 125 -0.95 -16.55 -12.34
N ILE A 126 -0.17 -15.59 -11.90
CA ILE A 126 -0.63 -14.30 -11.35
C ILE A 126 -0.13 -13.20 -12.28
N ARG A 127 -1.04 -12.41 -12.83
CA ARG A 127 -0.71 -11.22 -13.62
C ARG A 127 -1.26 -9.97 -12.97
N VAL A 128 -0.39 -9.02 -12.71
CA VAL A 128 -0.72 -7.72 -12.11
C VAL A 128 -0.33 -6.61 -13.04
N CYS A 129 -1.25 -5.72 -13.34
CA CYS A 129 -0.97 -4.48 -14.05
C CYS A 129 -1.57 -3.32 -13.27
N HIS A 130 -0.75 -2.34 -12.92
CA HIS A 130 -1.21 -1.08 -12.35
C HIS A 130 -0.47 0.09 -12.97
N MET A 131 -1.14 0.75 -13.90
CA MET A 131 -0.60 1.85 -14.68
C MET A 131 -1.48 3.09 -14.50
N THR A 132 -0.91 4.15 -13.97
CA THR A 132 -1.61 5.41 -13.73
C THR A 132 -0.80 6.62 -14.19
N PRO A 133 -1.44 7.77 -14.47
CA PRO A 133 -0.75 9.03 -14.56
C PRO A 133 -0.24 9.38 -13.16
N GLY A 134 1.05 9.34 -12.99
CA GLY A 134 1.64 9.40 -11.65
C GLY A 134 2.10 10.76 -11.19
N LEU A 135 2.73 10.71 -10.05
CA LEU A 135 3.35 11.85 -9.37
C LEU A 135 4.63 12.26 -10.09
N ALA A 136 4.93 13.57 -10.12
CA ALA A 136 6.26 14.03 -10.48
C ALA A 136 7.27 13.67 -9.38
N PRO A 137 8.54 13.38 -9.72
CA PRO A 137 9.58 13.17 -8.72
C PRO A 137 9.72 14.37 -7.78
N GLY A 138 10.12 14.14 -6.53
CA GLY A 138 10.38 15.19 -5.56
C GLY A 138 9.14 15.80 -4.89
N GLU A 139 7.99 15.15 -4.96
CA GLU A 139 6.76 15.62 -4.32
C GLU A 139 6.50 14.98 -2.94
N GLY A 140 7.52 14.72 -2.17
CA GLY A 140 7.43 14.25 -0.78
C GLY A 140 7.46 12.74 -0.61
N HIS A 141 7.88 12.02 -1.65
CA HIS A 141 8.00 10.56 -1.61
C HIS A 141 9.44 10.06 -1.43
N GLU A 142 10.40 10.95 -1.23
CA GLU A 142 11.83 10.59 -1.12
C GLU A 142 12.11 9.63 0.03
N TYR A 143 11.35 9.75 1.12
CA TYR A 143 11.49 8.89 2.30
C TYR A 143 10.79 7.54 2.18
N GLU A 144 9.91 7.40 1.18
CA GLU A 144 9.19 6.15 0.92
C GLU A 144 9.82 5.37 -0.24
N GLY A 145 10.82 5.98 -0.89
CA GLY A 145 11.58 5.41 -1.98
C GLY A 145 10.99 5.67 -3.36
N PRO A 146 11.59 5.08 -4.39
CA PRO A 146 11.13 5.19 -5.77
C PRO A 146 9.74 4.61 -5.97
N CYS A 147 9.07 5.03 -7.04
CA CYS A 147 7.71 4.64 -7.41
C CYS A 147 7.39 3.15 -7.22
N PHE A 148 8.26 2.26 -7.71
CA PHE A 148 8.03 0.83 -7.57
C PHE A 148 8.22 0.32 -6.14
N HIS A 149 9.10 0.93 -5.36
CA HIS A 149 9.23 0.61 -3.94
C HIS A 149 8.06 1.17 -3.14
N ASP A 150 7.67 2.41 -3.37
CA ASP A 150 6.55 3.05 -2.65
C ASP A 150 5.20 2.40 -3.01
N CYS A 151 4.85 2.35 -4.29
CA CYS A 151 3.56 1.82 -4.75
C CYS A 151 3.63 0.34 -5.13
N GLY A 152 4.67 -0.07 -5.81
CA GLY A 152 4.84 -1.44 -6.31
C GLY A 152 4.85 -2.49 -5.21
N MET A 153 5.31 -2.16 -4.00
CA MET A 153 5.30 -3.08 -2.88
C MET A 153 3.89 -3.60 -2.53
N HIS A 154 2.84 -2.83 -2.77
CA HIS A 154 1.46 -3.30 -2.58
C HIS A 154 1.12 -4.45 -3.53
N TYR A 155 1.62 -4.39 -4.77
CA TYR A 155 1.38 -5.41 -5.79
C TYR A 155 2.30 -6.62 -5.61
N VAL A 156 3.49 -6.42 -5.09
CA VAL A 156 4.39 -7.49 -4.64
C VAL A 156 3.72 -8.26 -3.49
N ASP A 157 3.18 -7.55 -2.50
CA ASP A 157 2.48 -8.14 -1.37
C ASP A 157 1.25 -8.92 -1.78
N ILE A 158 0.38 -8.36 -2.63
CA ILE A 158 -0.86 -9.02 -3.02
C ILE A 158 -0.59 -10.27 -3.86
N ALA A 159 0.43 -10.25 -4.74
CA ALA A 159 0.82 -11.42 -5.52
C ALA A 159 1.33 -12.55 -4.61
N ARG A 160 2.17 -12.21 -3.62
CA ARG A 160 2.65 -13.15 -2.60
C ARG A 160 1.49 -13.72 -1.79
N TRP A 161 0.52 -12.90 -1.39
CA TRP A 161 -0.66 -13.34 -0.65
C TRP A 161 -1.55 -14.31 -1.42
N TYR A 162 -1.74 -14.09 -2.73
CA TYR A 162 -2.44 -15.02 -3.59
C TYR A 162 -1.69 -16.34 -3.78
N ALA A 163 -0.38 -16.25 -4.04
CA ALA A 163 0.45 -17.43 -4.23
C ALA A 163 0.56 -18.30 -2.97
N GLY A 164 0.44 -17.69 -1.77
CA GLY A 164 0.69 -18.37 -0.50
C GLY A 164 2.10 -18.94 -0.39
N SER A 165 3.08 -18.31 -1.07
CA SER A 165 4.46 -18.77 -1.20
C SER A 165 5.43 -17.62 -1.38
N GLU A 166 6.71 -17.84 -1.12
CA GLU A 166 7.77 -16.86 -1.31
C GLU A 166 8.30 -16.86 -2.75
N PHE A 167 8.83 -15.71 -3.19
CA PHE A 167 9.47 -15.58 -4.50
C PHE A 167 10.71 -16.47 -4.61
N SER A 168 10.93 -17.09 -5.77
CA SER A 168 12.05 -17.97 -6.05
C SER A 168 12.99 -17.38 -7.10
N THR A 169 12.48 -17.12 -8.29
CA THR A 169 13.25 -16.52 -9.39
C THR A 169 12.55 -15.27 -9.91
N TRP A 170 13.34 -14.33 -10.45
CA TRP A 170 12.77 -13.15 -11.08
C TRP A 170 13.73 -12.55 -12.11
N HIS A 171 13.14 -11.81 -13.02
CA HIS A 171 13.82 -10.89 -13.91
C HIS A 171 12.99 -9.62 -14.03
N ALA A 172 13.60 -8.46 -13.89
CA ALA A 172 12.92 -7.18 -13.97
C ALA A 172 13.53 -6.28 -15.03
N GLN A 173 12.67 -5.54 -15.72
CA GLN A 173 13.06 -4.45 -16.60
C GLN A 173 12.37 -3.16 -16.18
N GLY A 174 13.04 -2.05 -16.40
CA GLY A 174 12.54 -0.73 -16.04
C GLY A 174 12.76 0.27 -17.15
N MET A 175 11.88 1.27 -17.20
CA MET A 175 12.01 2.39 -18.11
C MET A 175 12.02 3.70 -17.33
N ARG A 176 12.97 4.56 -17.66
CA ARG A 176 12.96 5.97 -17.25
C ARG A 176 12.37 6.79 -18.38
N MET A 177 11.55 7.72 -17.99
CA MET A 177 11.08 8.76 -18.91
C MET A 177 11.61 10.10 -18.44
N TRP A 178 11.89 10.97 -19.40
CA TRP A 178 12.40 12.32 -19.18
C TRP A 178 13.66 12.32 -18.31
N ASP A 179 13.66 13.09 -17.26
CA ASP A 179 14.77 13.29 -16.34
C ASP A 179 14.67 12.48 -15.05
N TYR A 180 13.79 11.52 -15.02
CA TYR A 180 13.59 10.71 -13.82
C TYR A 180 14.82 9.88 -13.51
N LYS A 181 15.27 10.00 -12.27
CA LYS A 181 16.48 9.32 -11.77
C LYS A 181 16.26 7.82 -11.69
N ASP A 182 15.09 7.41 -11.27
CA ASP A 182 14.67 6.02 -11.11
C ASP A 182 13.67 5.60 -12.21
N PRO A 183 13.53 4.31 -12.49
CA PRO A 183 12.44 3.81 -13.33
C PRO A 183 11.09 4.16 -12.73
N TRP A 184 10.23 4.77 -13.55
CA TRP A 184 8.83 5.05 -13.19
C TRP A 184 7.86 4.08 -13.85
N TRP A 185 8.38 3.10 -14.52
CA TRP A 185 7.73 1.89 -14.97
C TRP A 185 8.66 0.73 -14.75
N VAL A 186 8.17 -0.30 -14.08
CA VAL A 186 8.88 -1.55 -13.84
C VAL A 186 7.94 -2.70 -14.17
N GLN A 187 8.45 -3.66 -14.91
CA GLN A 187 7.86 -4.98 -15.09
C GLN A 187 8.79 -6.02 -14.50
N CYS A 188 8.25 -6.89 -13.67
CA CYS A 188 8.97 -8.02 -13.09
C CYS A 188 8.18 -9.30 -13.30
N HIS A 189 8.86 -10.36 -13.75
CA HIS A 189 8.27 -11.68 -13.90
C HIS A 189 9.19 -12.74 -13.31
N GLY A 190 8.63 -13.89 -12.97
CA GLY A 190 9.38 -14.99 -12.38
C GLY A 190 8.49 -16.06 -11.79
N THR A 191 9.00 -16.77 -10.78
CA THR A 191 8.30 -17.87 -10.13
C THR A 191 8.32 -17.74 -8.62
N PHE A 192 7.28 -18.23 -7.98
CA PHE A 192 7.25 -18.52 -6.55
C PHE A 192 7.85 -19.92 -6.27
N GLN A 193 8.20 -20.20 -5.02
CA GLN A 193 8.78 -21.49 -4.62
C GLN A 193 7.84 -22.67 -4.88
N ASN A 194 6.53 -22.47 -4.86
CA ASN A 194 5.52 -23.48 -5.21
C ASN A 194 5.27 -23.63 -6.72
N GLY A 195 6.05 -22.96 -7.56
CA GLY A 195 5.97 -23.04 -9.02
C GLY A 195 4.97 -22.10 -9.69
N VAL A 196 4.18 -21.34 -8.93
CA VAL A 196 3.30 -20.29 -9.50
C VAL A 196 4.13 -19.26 -10.22
N VAL A 197 3.77 -18.92 -11.45
CA VAL A 197 4.41 -17.90 -12.26
C VAL A 197 3.77 -16.52 -11.95
N PHE A 198 4.57 -15.47 -11.92
CA PHE A 198 4.05 -14.11 -11.78
C PHE A 198 4.54 -13.17 -12.87
N ASP A 199 3.73 -12.15 -13.17
CA ASP A 199 4.05 -10.98 -13.97
C ASP A 199 3.44 -9.76 -13.26
N ILE A 200 4.30 -8.86 -12.78
CA ILE A 200 3.89 -7.63 -12.09
C ILE A 200 4.39 -6.44 -12.89
N THR A 201 3.48 -5.65 -13.42
CA THR A 201 3.76 -4.38 -14.10
C THR A 201 3.17 -3.24 -13.29
N GLN A 202 4.01 -2.30 -12.88
CA GLN A 202 3.57 -1.10 -12.18
C GLN A 202 4.30 0.13 -12.72
N GLY A 203 3.58 1.22 -12.90
CA GLY A 203 4.18 2.46 -13.34
C GLY A 203 3.27 3.67 -13.22
N PHE A 204 3.91 4.82 -13.15
CA PHE A 204 3.30 6.14 -13.11
C PHE A 204 3.54 6.95 -14.40
N VAL A 205 3.76 6.28 -15.51
CA VAL A 205 4.02 6.88 -16.82
C VAL A 205 2.91 6.52 -17.80
N TYR A 206 1.68 6.83 -17.45
CA TYR A 206 0.50 6.43 -18.21
C TYR A 206 -0.34 7.64 -18.66
N GLY A 207 0.10 8.26 -19.73
CA GLY A 207 -0.65 9.35 -20.39
C GLY A 207 -0.77 10.63 -19.58
N GLN A 208 0.30 11.06 -18.85
CA GLN A 208 0.25 12.25 -18.00
C GLN A 208 -0.17 13.53 -18.74
N LEU A 209 0.18 13.64 -20.02
CA LEU A 209 -0.16 14.79 -20.86
C LEU A 209 -1.34 14.52 -21.82
N SER A 210 -2.00 13.36 -21.72
CA SER A 210 -3.20 13.07 -22.49
C SER A 210 -4.29 14.10 -22.20
N LYS A 211 -5.09 14.45 -23.21
CA LYS A 211 -6.23 15.36 -23.03
C LYS A 211 -7.15 14.88 -21.91
N ASP A 212 -7.53 13.61 -21.97
CA ASP A 212 -8.29 12.92 -20.95
C ASP A 212 -7.39 11.84 -20.33
N GLN A 213 -7.07 12.01 -19.05
CA GLN A 213 -6.25 11.04 -18.34
C GLN A 213 -7.04 9.77 -18.05
N THR A 214 -6.37 8.64 -18.15
CA THR A 214 -6.92 7.33 -17.85
C THR A 214 -5.90 6.50 -17.07
N HIS A 215 -6.27 5.29 -16.72
CA HIS A 215 -5.42 4.32 -16.05
C HIS A 215 -5.75 2.92 -16.55
N ASN A 216 -4.85 1.98 -16.27
CA ASN A 216 -5.06 0.56 -16.53
C ASN A 216 -4.68 -0.23 -15.29
N SER A 217 -5.68 -0.83 -14.65
CA SER A 217 -5.49 -1.56 -13.40
C SER A 217 -6.30 -2.83 -13.43
N TYR A 218 -5.59 -3.98 -13.45
CA TYR A 218 -6.22 -5.29 -13.39
C TYR A 218 -5.30 -6.34 -12.75
N ILE A 219 -5.91 -7.39 -12.25
CA ILE A 219 -5.22 -8.62 -11.82
C ILE A 219 -5.95 -9.82 -12.41
N ASP A 220 -5.18 -10.71 -13.05
CA ASP A 220 -5.64 -12.03 -13.49
C ASP A 220 -5.02 -13.09 -12.59
N LEU A 221 -5.85 -13.99 -12.06
CA LEU A 221 -5.43 -15.23 -11.43
C LEU A 221 -5.90 -16.39 -12.32
N ILE A 222 -4.94 -17.16 -12.82
CA ILE A 222 -5.20 -18.23 -13.76
C ILE A 222 -4.79 -19.54 -13.10
N GLY A 223 -5.74 -20.42 -12.94
CA GLY A 223 -5.52 -21.74 -12.39
C GLY A 223 -5.69 -22.85 -13.42
N THR A 224 -5.51 -24.10 -12.99
CA THR A 224 -5.60 -25.27 -13.86
C THR A 224 -7.04 -25.58 -14.31
N LYS A 225 -8.05 -24.98 -13.65
CA LYS A 225 -9.47 -25.27 -13.91
C LYS A 225 -10.34 -24.04 -14.08
N GLY A 226 -9.84 -22.86 -13.73
CA GLY A 226 -10.62 -21.64 -13.79
C GLY A 226 -9.75 -20.39 -13.79
N ILE A 227 -10.37 -19.25 -14.04
CA ILE A 227 -9.73 -17.93 -13.99
C ILE A 227 -10.61 -16.96 -13.24
N VAL A 228 -9.98 -15.98 -12.62
CA VAL A 228 -10.66 -14.78 -12.14
C VAL A 228 -9.90 -13.54 -12.55
N ARG A 229 -10.60 -12.51 -13.02
CA ARG A 229 -10.08 -11.19 -13.31
C ARG A 229 -10.70 -10.15 -12.39
N MET A 230 -9.88 -9.28 -11.84
CA MET A 230 -10.31 -8.02 -11.23
C MET A 230 -9.84 -6.86 -12.10
N SER A 231 -10.70 -5.87 -12.27
CA SER A 231 -10.32 -4.56 -12.83
C SER A 231 -11.07 -3.45 -12.12
N HIS A 232 -10.51 -2.24 -12.13
CA HIS A 232 -11.15 -1.08 -11.55
C HIS A 232 -10.79 0.21 -12.30
N ASP A 233 -11.65 1.22 -12.16
CA ASP A 233 -11.49 2.58 -12.69
C ASP A 233 -11.43 3.64 -11.57
N PHE A 234 -11.08 3.24 -10.34
CA PHE A 234 -11.11 4.03 -9.11
C PHE A 234 -12.51 4.54 -8.68
N LYS A 235 -13.54 4.23 -9.43
CA LYS A 235 -14.94 4.48 -9.07
C LYS A 235 -15.66 3.16 -8.80
N THR A 236 -15.47 2.24 -9.72
CA THR A 236 -16.06 0.91 -9.72
C THR A 236 -14.95 -0.14 -9.81
N ALA A 237 -15.10 -1.22 -9.08
CA ALA A 237 -14.29 -2.42 -9.24
C ALA A 237 -15.19 -3.58 -9.68
N VAL A 238 -14.65 -4.41 -10.57
CA VAL A 238 -15.32 -5.55 -11.16
C VAL A 238 -14.47 -6.78 -10.91
N VAL A 239 -15.11 -7.87 -10.48
CA VAL A 239 -14.49 -9.19 -10.36
C VAL A 239 -15.28 -10.17 -11.21
N ASP A 240 -14.65 -10.76 -12.21
CA ASP A 240 -15.21 -11.74 -13.13
C ASP A 240 -14.58 -13.11 -12.88
N LEU A 241 -15.35 -14.06 -12.38
CA LEU A 241 -14.97 -15.46 -12.18
C LEU A 241 -15.50 -16.35 -13.30
N HIS A 242 -14.64 -17.19 -13.85
CA HIS A 242 -14.99 -18.38 -14.63
C HIS A 242 -14.39 -19.58 -13.90
N GLY A 243 -15.14 -20.08 -12.93
CA GLY A 243 -14.69 -21.13 -12.00
C GLY A 243 -15.17 -22.53 -12.37
N VAL A 244 -14.80 -23.50 -11.54
CA VAL A 244 -15.18 -24.91 -11.72
C VAL A 244 -16.67 -25.12 -11.54
N THR A 245 -17.26 -24.46 -10.54
CA THR A 245 -18.64 -24.69 -10.16
C THR A 245 -19.59 -23.60 -10.66
N ARG A 246 -19.06 -22.40 -10.97
CA ARG A 246 -19.87 -21.25 -11.38
C ARG A 246 -19.10 -20.20 -12.20
N THR A 247 -19.85 -19.43 -12.93
CA THR A 247 -19.41 -18.14 -13.49
C THR A 247 -20.12 -17.04 -12.71
N GLU A 248 -19.36 -16.06 -12.23
CA GLU A 248 -19.87 -15.00 -11.38
C GLU A 248 -19.23 -13.65 -11.74
N ARG A 249 -20.06 -12.60 -11.88
CA ARG A 249 -19.60 -11.22 -12.04
C ARG A 249 -20.08 -10.39 -10.87
N ILE A 250 -19.16 -9.77 -10.17
CA ILE A 250 -19.44 -8.87 -9.04
C ILE A 250 -18.95 -7.49 -9.41
N GLU A 251 -19.83 -6.51 -9.37
CA GLU A 251 -19.51 -5.12 -9.62
C GLU A 251 -19.98 -4.26 -8.45
N ARG A 252 -19.09 -3.46 -7.88
CA ARG A 252 -19.37 -2.61 -6.72
C ARG A 252 -18.50 -1.36 -6.76
N PRO A 253 -18.85 -0.30 -5.97
CA PRO A 253 -17.95 0.82 -5.76
C PRO A 253 -16.56 0.35 -5.35
N PHE A 254 -15.52 1.03 -5.86
CA PHE A 254 -14.11 0.71 -5.57
C PHE A 254 -13.82 0.77 -4.07
N GLY A 255 -14.40 1.74 -3.34
CA GLY A 255 -14.33 1.82 -1.87
C GLY A 255 -13.05 2.43 -1.32
N GLY A 256 -12.11 2.84 -2.17
CA GLY A 256 -10.85 3.44 -1.72
C GLY A 256 -9.94 2.45 -1.00
N LYS A 257 -9.24 2.90 0.03
CA LYS A 257 -8.23 2.09 0.75
C LYS A 257 -8.82 1.16 1.82
N ASN A 258 -10.11 1.23 2.11
CA ASN A 258 -10.82 0.38 3.09
C ASN A 258 -10.13 0.32 4.47
N ILE A 259 -9.62 1.45 4.95
CA ILE A 259 -8.93 1.55 6.25
C ILE A 259 -9.88 1.23 7.41
N ASP A 260 -11.16 1.53 7.27
CA ASP A 260 -12.22 1.17 8.21
C ASP A 260 -12.26 -0.35 8.46
N VAL A 261 -12.14 -1.16 7.42
CA VAL A 261 -12.08 -2.62 7.53
C VAL A 261 -10.84 -3.07 8.31
N LEU A 262 -9.68 -2.46 8.05
CA LEU A 262 -8.45 -2.74 8.80
C LEU A 262 -8.63 -2.42 10.29
N ILE A 263 -9.16 -1.23 10.58
CA ILE A 263 -9.35 -0.76 11.96
C ILE A 263 -10.33 -1.65 12.72
N ASP A 264 -11.46 -2.03 12.12
CA ASP A 264 -12.45 -2.92 12.74
C ASP A 264 -11.87 -4.30 13.06
N ARG A 265 -11.14 -4.89 12.11
CA ARG A 265 -10.47 -6.18 12.32
C ARG A 265 -9.39 -6.10 13.38
N PHE A 266 -8.70 -4.97 13.47
CA PHE A 266 -7.68 -4.80 14.49
C PHE A 266 -8.29 -4.64 15.88
N ALA A 267 -9.44 -3.95 16.02
CA ALA A 267 -10.19 -3.91 17.26
C ALA A 267 -10.62 -5.33 17.70
N ASP A 268 -11.17 -6.12 16.77
CA ASP A 268 -11.50 -7.53 17.03
C ASP A 268 -10.29 -8.35 17.47
N SER A 269 -9.12 -8.05 16.90
CA SER A 269 -7.88 -8.73 17.24
C SER A 269 -7.45 -8.43 18.68
N ILE A 270 -7.55 -7.16 19.09
CA ILE A 270 -7.23 -6.72 20.45
C ILE A 270 -8.17 -7.38 21.46
N GLU A 271 -9.49 -7.36 21.21
CA GLU A 271 -10.48 -7.99 22.07
C GLU A 271 -10.26 -9.49 22.25
N LYS A 272 -9.80 -10.17 21.16
CA LYS A 272 -9.51 -11.61 21.16
C LYS A 272 -8.11 -11.97 21.63
N GLY A 273 -7.24 -10.99 21.87
CA GLY A 273 -5.84 -11.18 22.24
C GLY A 273 -4.98 -11.85 21.16
N ARG A 274 -5.41 -11.85 19.89
CA ARG A 274 -4.67 -12.43 18.77
C ARG A 274 -5.00 -11.73 17.46
N LEU A 275 -3.99 -11.56 16.60
CA LEU A 275 -4.17 -10.92 15.30
C LEU A 275 -5.08 -11.74 14.38
N ASP A 276 -6.02 -11.09 13.72
CA ASP A 276 -6.83 -11.69 12.65
C ASP A 276 -5.93 -12.06 11.47
N ARG A 277 -6.05 -13.29 10.96
CA ARG A 277 -5.22 -13.82 9.86
C ARG A 277 -5.33 -13.05 8.54
N ARG A 278 -6.39 -12.26 8.38
CA ARG A 278 -6.62 -11.42 7.20
C ARG A 278 -5.83 -10.12 7.25
N LEU A 279 -5.42 -9.69 8.43
CA LEU A 279 -4.62 -8.49 8.59
C LEU A 279 -3.17 -8.72 8.17
N PRO A 280 -2.58 -7.81 7.39
CA PRO A 280 -1.17 -7.87 7.08
C PRO A 280 -0.33 -7.59 8.32
N THR A 281 0.77 -8.31 8.46
CA THR A 281 1.74 -8.17 9.54
C THR A 281 2.86 -7.20 9.14
N LEU A 282 3.64 -6.73 10.12
CA LEU A 282 4.84 -5.92 9.82
C LEU A 282 5.87 -6.73 9.04
N ARG A 283 5.92 -8.07 9.22
CA ARG A 283 6.72 -8.98 8.40
C ARG A 283 6.28 -8.95 6.93
N ASP A 284 4.98 -8.92 6.64
CA ASP A 284 4.48 -8.83 5.28
C ASP A 284 4.97 -7.54 4.60
N SER A 285 5.01 -6.42 5.33
CA SER A 285 5.58 -5.17 4.83
C SER A 285 7.08 -5.29 4.54
N ALA A 286 7.85 -5.83 5.48
CA ALA A 286 9.29 -5.99 5.31
C ALA A 286 9.63 -6.89 4.11
N VAL A 287 8.93 -8.01 3.94
CA VAL A 287 9.11 -8.90 2.79
C VAL A 287 8.73 -8.20 1.49
N ALA A 288 7.58 -7.54 1.44
CA ALA A 288 7.12 -6.84 0.23
C ALA A 288 8.08 -5.71 -0.17
N SER A 289 8.56 -4.94 0.80
CA SER A 289 9.55 -3.87 0.61
C SER A 289 10.88 -4.42 0.09
N GLU A 290 11.39 -5.48 0.71
CA GLU A 290 12.64 -6.13 0.30
C GLU A 290 12.57 -6.63 -1.15
N TYR A 291 11.50 -7.33 -1.52
CA TYR A 291 11.35 -7.82 -2.90
C TYR A 291 11.09 -6.68 -3.89
N ALA A 292 10.29 -5.68 -3.54
CA ALA A 292 10.11 -4.50 -4.38
C ALA A 292 11.46 -3.80 -4.65
N LYS A 293 12.33 -3.69 -3.64
CA LYS A 293 13.68 -3.17 -3.80
C LYS A 293 14.56 -4.06 -4.70
N ARG A 294 14.53 -5.39 -4.49
CA ARG A 294 15.29 -6.34 -5.32
C ARG A 294 14.87 -6.27 -6.80
N PHE A 295 13.57 -6.17 -7.09
CA PHE A 295 13.05 -6.05 -8.45
C PHE A 295 13.44 -4.71 -9.07
N LEU A 296 13.38 -3.63 -8.30
CA LEU A 296 13.84 -2.32 -8.74
C LEU A 296 15.35 -2.33 -9.05
N ASP A 297 16.19 -2.93 -8.21
CA ASP A 297 17.63 -3.02 -8.41
C ASP A 297 17.97 -3.87 -9.64
N ASP A 298 17.24 -4.97 -9.88
CA ASP A 298 17.40 -5.77 -11.08
C ASP A 298 17.00 -4.99 -12.35
N SER A 299 15.90 -4.25 -12.30
CA SER A 299 15.42 -3.41 -13.40
C SER A 299 16.44 -2.32 -13.81
N ARG A 300 17.26 -1.86 -12.86
CA ARG A 300 18.31 -0.87 -13.11
C ARG A 300 19.52 -1.44 -13.86
N ARG A 301 19.77 -2.74 -13.77
CA ARG A 301 20.86 -3.42 -14.51
C ARG A 301 20.58 -3.44 -16.00
N ASN A 302 19.31 -3.56 -16.37
CA ASN A 302 18.83 -3.64 -17.74
C ASN A 302 18.32 -2.28 -18.26
N ARG A 303 19.05 -1.22 -18.00
CA ARG A 303 18.64 0.16 -18.32
C ARG A 303 18.31 0.36 -19.78
N LEU A 304 17.09 0.80 -20.04
CA LEU A 304 16.76 1.53 -21.25
C LEU A 304 17.17 3.01 -21.11
N PRO A 305 17.58 3.66 -22.21
CA PRO A 305 17.77 5.10 -22.20
C PRO A 305 16.54 5.84 -21.70
N SER A 306 16.71 7.00 -21.09
CA SER A 306 15.59 7.89 -20.81
C SER A 306 14.92 8.33 -22.11
N ILE A 307 13.61 8.34 -22.14
CA ILE A 307 12.80 8.79 -23.27
C ILE A 307 12.06 10.06 -22.85
N GLY A 308 12.05 11.07 -23.72
CA GLY A 308 11.46 12.37 -23.45
C GLY A 308 12.48 13.40 -22.98
N ASP A 309 12.04 14.62 -22.79
CA ASP A 309 12.84 15.78 -22.41
C ASP A 309 12.35 16.46 -21.14
N ASN A 310 13.16 17.39 -20.61
CA ASN A 310 12.83 18.12 -19.37
C ASN A 310 11.67 19.09 -19.54
N GLN A 311 11.42 19.60 -20.74
CA GLN A 311 10.28 20.46 -21.02
C GLN A 311 8.96 19.72 -20.78
N THR A 312 8.90 18.45 -21.20
CA THR A 312 7.75 17.57 -20.95
C THR A 312 7.52 17.36 -19.45
N LEU A 313 8.60 17.21 -18.68
CA LEU A 313 8.52 17.08 -17.22
C LEU A 313 7.93 18.33 -16.56
N GLU A 314 8.36 19.52 -16.96
CA GLU A 314 7.80 20.77 -16.42
C GLU A 314 6.32 20.95 -16.79
N GLN A 315 5.91 20.57 -17.99
CA GLN A 315 4.50 20.56 -18.39
C GLN A 315 3.66 19.62 -17.51
N ILE A 316 4.20 18.46 -17.16
CA ILE A 316 3.53 17.51 -16.24
C ILE A 316 3.37 18.14 -14.87
N LYS A 317 4.42 18.75 -14.33
CA LYS A 317 4.39 19.43 -13.03
C LYS A 317 3.39 20.59 -13.02
N GLU A 318 3.36 21.39 -14.09
CA GLU A 318 2.41 22.50 -14.22
C GLU A 318 0.97 22.00 -14.32
N ARG A 319 0.71 21.01 -15.15
CA ARG A 319 -0.63 20.41 -15.28
C ARG A 319 -1.13 19.88 -13.93
N ARG A 320 -0.28 19.21 -13.17
CA ARG A 320 -0.65 18.71 -11.83
C ARG A 320 -0.95 19.83 -10.85
N ARG A 321 -0.17 20.92 -10.85
CA ARG A 321 -0.48 22.10 -10.02
C ARG A 321 -1.85 22.70 -10.33
N ASN A 322 -2.29 22.60 -11.58
CA ASN A 322 -3.55 23.16 -12.08
C ASN A 322 -4.75 22.19 -11.96
N MET A 323 -4.52 20.92 -11.73
CA MET A 323 -5.59 19.92 -11.53
C MET A 323 -6.17 20.06 -10.13
N THR A 324 -7.19 20.91 -9.99
CA THR A 324 -7.89 21.15 -8.72
C THR A 324 -8.91 20.07 -8.38
N ASN A 325 -9.33 19.25 -9.33
CA ASN A 325 -10.33 18.20 -9.13
C ASN A 325 -10.15 17.07 -10.15
N GLY A 326 -10.03 15.86 -9.71
CA GLY A 326 -10.10 14.69 -10.55
C GLY A 326 -9.01 13.67 -10.25
N TYR A 327 -9.42 12.57 -9.70
CA TYR A 327 -8.60 11.50 -9.16
C TYR A 327 -7.80 11.97 -7.94
N GLY A 328 -8.52 12.18 -6.85
CA GLY A 328 -7.99 12.37 -5.50
C GLY A 328 -7.27 11.13 -5.01
N LEU A 329 -6.32 10.72 -5.82
CA LEU A 329 -5.40 9.70 -5.51
C LEU A 329 -4.12 10.38 -5.18
N LEU A 330 -3.80 10.15 -3.96
CA LEU A 330 -2.44 10.18 -3.51
C LEU A 330 -1.92 11.58 -3.21
N HIS A 331 -2.14 11.95 -1.96
CA HIS A 331 -1.20 12.71 -1.14
C HIS A 331 -0.44 13.86 -1.81
N VAL A 332 -1.11 14.65 -2.60
CA VAL A 332 -0.65 16.02 -2.75
C VAL A 332 -1.13 16.77 -1.51
N ARG A 333 -0.20 17.24 -0.70
CA ARG A 333 -0.46 18.28 0.29
C ARG A 333 -0.93 19.56 -0.42
N LYS A 334 -2.13 19.52 -0.98
CA LYS A 334 -2.93 20.72 -1.23
C LYS A 334 -3.97 20.75 -0.16
N LYS A 335 -4.10 21.91 0.49
CA LYS A 335 -5.12 22.29 1.46
C LYS A 335 -6.05 21.12 1.76
N ILE A 336 -5.84 20.52 2.92
CA ILE A 336 -6.60 19.39 3.43
C ILE A 336 -8.06 19.60 3.04
N ASP A 337 -8.55 18.78 2.12
CA ASP A 337 -9.98 18.66 1.89
C ASP A 337 -10.53 17.93 3.11
N ILE A 338 -11.24 18.69 3.92
CA ILE A 338 -11.76 18.30 5.24
C ILE A 338 -12.82 17.19 5.12
N SER A 339 -13.15 16.73 3.91
CA SER A 339 -14.16 15.70 3.67
C SER A 339 -13.64 14.26 3.81
N THR A 340 -12.32 14.04 3.89
CA THR A 340 -11.76 12.71 4.11
C THR A 340 -11.18 12.61 5.51
N PRO A 341 -11.71 11.73 6.39
CA PRO A 341 -11.19 11.61 7.74
C PRO A 341 -9.75 11.04 7.70
N ILE A 342 -8.83 11.82 8.25
CA ILE A 342 -7.50 11.35 8.64
C ILE A 342 -7.69 10.61 9.97
N ILE A 343 -7.45 9.32 9.97
CA ILE A 343 -7.33 8.53 11.19
C ILE A 343 -5.83 8.41 11.53
#